data_92852ffd13ffadce739c62b498e0c0c9
#
_entry.id   92852ffd13ffadce739c62b498e0c0c9
#
_cell.length_a   1.000
_cell.length_b   1.000
_cell.length_c   1.000
_cell.angle_alpha   90.00
_cell.angle_beta   90.00
_cell.angle_gamma   90.00
#
_symmetry.space_group_name_H-M   'P 1'
#
loop_
_entity.id
_entity.type
_entity.pdbx_description
1 polymer ?
#
loop_
_entity_poly.entity_id
_entity_poly.type
_entity_poly.pdbx_seq_one_letter_code
_entity_poly.pdbx_strand_id
1 'polypeptide(L)'
;MPNKTFTEHVDAVKCAQVLQLQKHDIRKIFFEHNSDKDWETYWNRFSRYLQLCIKKQGVVKQVYKYGNNANSGRWYVEKCGLQYLQGKLRRFVAGEIYYDIDLINCHPRIFLYLCNIHGVLFTRLEEYVEDRQKILNENNLSKKDINVAMNTDNNKRRRNNDWYNSFIYDLQQAREKLLPKLDPTRVSPVSNKQNPVSSQISKHLQVVEEEIIAVAIEYFGDDAEVPMFDGVMVNKRFCEEACIDDHIQNLNSLLEDRYNGLAEFTRKPMDSDIDLHDLATSNVPEEYDVVKKRFEEQHFHTLQPYVFWKQYINAEGLVQYAQLNTNDFRTACKEYRIIEYRPSGTLIMPPPNIFDKWVEDPTRRKYECVDFLPYGHYDTCPPHVYNTFDGFRINTMKAPHEGSSSEVSIQNFHRLIWNLCNEELDMGDYLMKYLAHMFQYPDEMTEKIIVLRSWTGCGKDTLHRILTELMGFKHVGITGDPDQVFGNFNEICDSKIAIFLNELEGKDGIAYQEKMKHYASAKKVRINAKYNKPMEQNNYARLFINSNQDGCVNLQVHDRRFVIINSGFKLVQNTSNKQQSRAPVSYT
;
A
#
# COMPACT_ATOMS: atom_id res chain seq x y z
N MET A 1 -42.80 -19.08 18.97
CA MET A 1 -42.71 -19.37 17.51
C MET A 1 -41.46 -20.17 17.20
N PRO A 2 -41.44 -20.98 16.17
CA PRO A 2 -40.25 -21.74 15.81
C PRO A 2 -39.12 -20.79 15.40
N ASN A 3 -37.86 -21.26 15.54
CA ASN A 3 -36.68 -20.58 15.03
C ASN A 3 -36.89 -20.17 13.58
N LYS A 4 -36.54 -18.94 13.21
CA LYS A 4 -36.54 -18.49 11.80
C LYS A 4 -35.16 -18.69 11.19
N THR A 5 -35.12 -19.07 9.93
CA THR A 5 -33.87 -19.24 9.19
C THR A 5 -33.82 -18.17 8.11
N PHE A 6 -32.71 -17.42 8.07
CA PHE A 6 -32.41 -16.41 7.05
C PHE A 6 -31.17 -16.82 6.29
N THR A 7 -31.06 -16.38 5.05
CA THR A 7 -29.87 -16.61 4.23
C THR A 7 -29.09 -15.32 4.14
N GLU A 8 -27.89 -15.31 4.75
CA GLU A 8 -26.99 -14.17 4.70
C GLU A 8 -26.06 -14.28 3.48
N HIS A 9 -25.82 -13.17 2.80
CA HIS A 9 -24.82 -13.03 1.74
C HIS A 9 -23.66 -12.17 2.20
N VAL A 10 -22.44 -12.60 1.93
CA VAL A 10 -21.21 -11.95 2.39
C VAL A 10 -20.16 -12.08 1.31
N ASP A 11 -19.34 -11.05 1.11
CA ASP A 11 -18.20 -11.13 0.19
C ASP A 11 -17.14 -12.08 0.75
N ALA A 12 -17.05 -13.27 0.15
CA ALA A 12 -16.11 -14.31 0.58
C ALA A 12 -14.64 -13.90 0.36
N VAL A 13 -14.37 -13.07 -0.65
CA VAL A 13 -13.02 -12.55 -0.94
C VAL A 13 -12.60 -11.57 0.14
N LYS A 14 -13.46 -10.60 0.48
CA LYS A 14 -13.20 -9.66 1.58
C LYS A 14 -13.05 -10.38 2.92
N CYS A 15 -13.82 -11.44 3.16
CA CYS A 15 -13.64 -12.30 4.35
C CYS A 15 -12.25 -12.96 4.37
N ALA A 16 -11.76 -13.45 3.21
CA ALA A 16 -10.44 -14.05 3.11
C ALA A 16 -9.33 -13.02 3.32
N GLN A 17 -9.48 -11.82 2.76
CA GLN A 17 -8.55 -10.70 2.97
C GLN A 17 -8.42 -10.35 4.46
N VAL A 18 -9.52 -10.20 5.18
CA VAL A 18 -9.52 -9.93 6.63
C VAL A 18 -8.75 -11.02 7.41
N LEU A 19 -8.98 -12.30 7.10
CA LEU A 19 -8.33 -13.41 7.82
C LEU A 19 -6.84 -13.60 7.49
N GLN A 20 -6.31 -12.93 6.46
CA GLN A 20 -4.88 -12.90 6.15
C GLN A 20 -4.12 -11.84 6.94
N LEU A 21 -4.80 -10.83 7.47
CA LEU A 21 -4.19 -9.81 8.31
C LEU A 21 -3.76 -10.39 9.65
N GLN A 22 -2.76 -9.74 10.28
CA GLN A 22 -2.40 -10.07 11.65
C GLN A 22 -3.54 -9.70 12.61
N LYS A 23 -3.75 -10.51 13.64
CA LYS A 23 -4.86 -10.34 14.60
C LYS A 23 -4.89 -8.94 15.24
N HIS A 24 -3.72 -8.34 15.50
CA HIS A 24 -3.63 -7.00 16.07
C HIS A 24 -4.02 -5.91 15.07
N ASP A 25 -3.71 -6.09 13.77
CA ASP A 25 -4.10 -5.15 12.72
C ASP A 25 -5.61 -5.16 12.51
N ILE A 26 -6.23 -6.34 12.47
CA ILE A 26 -7.68 -6.48 12.41
C ILE A 26 -8.34 -5.72 13.55
N ARG A 27 -7.80 -5.85 14.78
CA ARG A 27 -8.31 -5.14 15.94
C ARG A 27 -8.21 -3.62 15.77
N LYS A 28 -7.07 -3.13 15.28
CA LYS A 28 -6.83 -1.70 15.05
C LYS A 28 -7.73 -1.12 13.97
N ILE A 29 -7.93 -1.85 12.89
CA ILE A 29 -8.69 -1.39 11.70
C ILE A 29 -10.20 -1.38 11.98
N PHE A 30 -10.71 -2.49 12.49
CA PHE A 30 -12.16 -2.74 12.56
C PHE A 30 -12.76 -2.47 13.94
N PHE A 31 -11.94 -2.38 15.01
CA PHE A 31 -12.43 -2.33 16.38
C PHE A 31 -11.85 -1.16 17.16
N GLU A 32 -12.65 -0.15 17.40
CA GLU A 32 -12.32 0.97 18.29
C GLU A 32 -12.64 0.57 19.75
N HIS A 33 -11.65 0.63 20.64
CA HIS A 33 -11.83 0.61 22.12
C HIS A 33 -12.45 -0.62 22.78
N ASN A 34 -12.10 -1.84 22.37
CA ASN A 34 -12.51 -3.03 23.12
C ASN A 34 -11.47 -3.42 24.19
N SER A 35 -11.98 -3.78 25.39
CA SER A 35 -11.15 -4.32 26.47
C SER A 35 -10.49 -5.64 26.05
N ASP A 36 -9.28 -5.92 26.57
CA ASP A 36 -8.54 -7.14 26.20
C ASP A 36 -9.27 -8.43 26.60
N LYS A 37 -10.10 -8.38 27.65
CA LYS A 37 -10.81 -9.54 28.18
C LYS A 37 -11.84 -10.15 27.23
N ASP A 38 -12.50 -9.31 26.42
CA ASP A 38 -13.58 -9.75 25.53
C ASP A 38 -13.09 -10.06 24.12
N TRP A 39 -11.90 -9.55 23.75
CA TRP A 39 -11.34 -9.65 22.41
C TRP A 39 -11.15 -11.11 21.94
N GLU A 40 -10.55 -11.96 22.76
CA GLU A 40 -10.31 -13.36 22.39
C GLU A 40 -11.60 -14.14 22.12
N THR A 41 -12.62 -13.91 22.93
CA THR A 41 -13.93 -14.54 22.75
C THR A 41 -14.59 -14.05 21.46
N TYR A 42 -14.51 -12.75 21.20
CA TYR A 42 -15.06 -12.14 20.01
C TYR A 42 -14.31 -12.60 18.74
N TRP A 43 -12.97 -12.59 18.78
CA TRP A 43 -12.11 -13.12 17.71
C TRP A 43 -12.51 -14.55 17.33
N ASN A 44 -12.61 -15.44 18.30
CA ASN A 44 -12.92 -16.84 18.06
C ASN A 44 -14.30 -17.05 17.41
N ARG A 45 -15.26 -16.16 17.68
CA ARG A 45 -16.60 -16.25 17.08
C ARG A 45 -16.61 -15.72 15.65
N PHE A 46 -16.15 -14.50 15.44
CA PHE A 46 -16.25 -13.90 14.11
C PHE A 46 -15.27 -14.52 13.11
N SER A 47 -14.07 -14.93 13.52
CA SER A 47 -13.13 -15.61 12.62
C SER A 47 -13.69 -16.95 12.11
N ARG A 48 -14.38 -17.71 12.98
CA ARG A 48 -15.10 -18.92 12.54
C ARG A 48 -16.24 -18.61 11.57
N TYR A 49 -16.94 -17.51 11.79
CA TYR A 49 -18.00 -17.09 10.89
C TYR A 49 -17.43 -16.69 9.52
N LEU A 50 -16.36 -15.87 9.46
CA LEU A 50 -15.70 -15.52 8.20
C LEU A 50 -15.16 -16.78 7.48
N GLN A 51 -14.56 -17.73 8.20
CA GLN A 51 -14.14 -19.02 7.62
C GLN A 51 -15.33 -19.80 7.04
N LEU A 52 -16.49 -19.77 7.71
CA LEU A 52 -17.71 -20.40 7.21
C LEU A 52 -18.20 -19.69 5.92
N CYS A 53 -18.18 -18.35 5.89
CA CYS A 53 -18.53 -17.55 4.71
C CYS A 53 -17.66 -17.93 3.51
N ILE A 54 -16.33 -18.01 3.70
CA ILE A 54 -15.40 -18.45 2.66
C ILE A 54 -15.76 -19.86 2.18
N LYS A 55 -15.93 -20.82 3.11
CA LYS A 55 -16.27 -22.22 2.80
C LYS A 55 -17.58 -22.35 2.02
N LYS A 56 -18.53 -21.47 2.30
CA LYS A 56 -19.87 -21.44 1.69
C LYS A 56 -20.01 -20.45 0.54
N GLN A 57 -18.88 -19.92 0.04
CA GLN A 57 -18.85 -18.97 -1.08
C GLN A 57 -19.76 -17.75 -0.86
N GLY A 58 -19.74 -17.23 0.36
CA GLY A 58 -20.51 -16.07 0.73
C GLY A 58 -21.99 -16.29 1.04
N VAL A 59 -22.55 -17.50 0.88
CA VAL A 59 -23.97 -17.77 1.12
C VAL A 59 -24.14 -18.65 2.35
N VAL A 60 -24.63 -18.10 3.47
CA VAL A 60 -24.70 -18.77 4.76
C VAL A 60 -26.12 -18.75 5.31
N LYS A 61 -26.68 -19.93 5.60
CA LYS A 61 -27.96 -20.03 6.31
C LYS A 61 -27.75 -19.87 7.82
N GLN A 62 -28.46 -18.93 8.42
CA GLN A 62 -28.40 -18.60 9.84
C GLN A 62 -29.73 -18.82 10.53
N VAL A 63 -29.65 -19.36 11.75
CA VAL A 63 -30.82 -19.56 12.60
C VAL A 63 -30.89 -18.43 13.62
N TYR A 64 -32.04 -17.78 13.71
CA TYR A 64 -32.34 -16.73 14.66
C TYR A 64 -33.35 -17.21 15.69
N LYS A 65 -33.10 -16.86 16.93
CA LYS A 65 -33.92 -17.25 18.10
C LYS A 65 -34.22 -16.04 18.98
N TYR A 66 -35.31 -16.10 19.74
CA TYR A 66 -35.52 -15.12 20.80
C TYR A 66 -34.48 -15.25 21.91
N GLY A 67 -34.07 -14.14 22.50
CA GLY A 67 -33.12 -14.12 23.59
C GLY A 67 -33.65 -14.81 24.86
N ASN A 68 -32.78 -15.51 25.60
CA ASN A 68 -33.07 -16.08 26.91
C ASN A 68 -34.31 -16.98 27.00
N ASN A 69 -34.55 -17.79 25.98
CA ASN A 69 -35.74 -18.66 25.88
C ASN A 69 -37.08 -17.90 25.94
N ALA A 70 -37.10 -16.64 25.55
CA ALA A 70 -38.30 -15.86 25.42
C ALA A 70 -39.14 -16.32 24.22
N ASN A 71 -40.44 -16.02 24.26
CA ASN A 71 -41.35 -16.30 23.16
C ASN A 71 -41.62 -15.06 22.29
N SER A 72 -41.01 -13.93 22.62
CA SER A 72 -41.18 -12.63 21.97
C SER A 72 -39.97 -11.72 22.23
N GLY A 73 -39.84 -10.63 21.50
CA GLY A 73 -38.81 -9.63 21.61
C GLY A 73 -37.70 -9.81 20.56
N ARG A 74 -36.49 -9.38 20.85
CA ARG A 74 -35.41 -9.33 19.88
C ARG A 74 -34.97 -10.71 19.39
N TRP A 75 -34.68 -10.80 18.12
CA TRP A 75 -34.11 -11.96 17.47
C TRP A 75 -32.59 -11.88 17.52
N TYR A 76 -31.97 -12.99 17.93
CA TYR A 76 -30.52 -13.12 18.00
C TYR A 76 -30.05 -14.26 17.11
N VAL A 77 -29.02 -14.02 16.31
CA VAL A 77 -28.36 -15.10 15.58
C VAL A 77 -27.77 -16.12 16.54
N GLU A 78 -28.04 -17.41 16.32
CA GLU A 78 -27.71 -18.48 17.28
C GLU A 78 -26.21 -18.61 17.54
N LYS A 79 -25.38 -18.49 16.51
CA LYS A 79 -23.92 -18.66 16.63
C LYS A 79 -23.17 -17.35 16.41
N CYS A 80 -22.95 -16.99 15.18
CA CYS A 80 -22.38 -15.74 14.73
C CYS A 80 -22.84 -15.48 13.30
N GLY A 81 -23.22 -14.27 12.98
CA GLY A 81 -23.67 -13.81 11.68
C GLY A 81 -23.40 -12.32 11.51
N LEU A 82 -23.91 -11.73 10.45
CA LEU A 82 -23.76 -10.30 10.17
C LEU A 82 -24.26 -9.41 11.30
N GLN A 83 -25.35 -9.83 11.97
CA GLN A 83 -25.88 -9.14 13.15
C GLN A 83 -24.84 -8.99 14.27
N TYR A 84 -23.94 -9.99 14.44
CA TYR A 84 -22.92 -10.00 15.49
C TYR A 84 -21.67 -9.20 15.13
N LEU A 85 -21.39 -8.98 13.85
CA LEU A 85 -20.20 -8.24 13.42
C LEU A 85 -20.29 -6.76 13.80
N GLN A 86 -19.18 -6.19 14.23
CA GLN A 86 -19.09 -4.74 14.44
C GLN A 86 -19.30 -3.98 13.11
N GLY A 87 -19.84 -2.76 13.21
CA GLY A 87 -20.28 -1.99 12.09
C GLY A 87 -19.23 -1.80 10.98
N LYS A 88 -17.97 -1.50 11.34
CA LYS A 88 -16.88 -1.35 10.36
C LYS A 88 -16.60 -2.64 9.59
N LEU A 89 -16.50 -3.78 10.31
CA LEU A 89 -16.24 -5.07 9.68
C LEU A 89 -17.45 -5.53 8.85
N ARG A 90 -18.68 -5.35 9.35
CA ARG A 90 -19.91 -5.68 8.62
C ARG A 90 -20.01 -4.89 7.31
N ARG A 91 -19.76 -3.57 7.35
CA ARG A 91 -19.74 -2.73 6.14
C ARG A 91 -18.69 -3.18 5.14
N PHE A 92 -17.50 -3.52 5.62
CA PHE A 92 -16.42 -3.99 4.74
C PHE A 92 -16.80 -5.28 3.99
N VAL A 93 -17.36 -6.29 4.68
CA VAL A 93 -17.64 -7.60 4.08
C VAL A 93 -19.03 -7.72 3.43
N ALA A 94 -19.94 -6.78 3.67
CA ALA A 94 -21.33 -6.88 3.20
C ALA A 94 -21.94 -5.55 2.69
N GLY A 95 -21.20 -4.44 2.74
CA GLY A 95 -21.73 -3.11 2.38
C GLY A 95 -22.13 -2.96 0.92
N GLU A 96 -21.48 -3.69 0.01
CA GLU A 96 -21.86 -3.70 -1.40
C GLU A 96 -23.09 -4.57 -1.70
N ILE A 97 -23.49 -5.43 -0.73
CA ILE A 97 -24.58 -6.40 -0.90
C ILE A 97 -25.89 -5.91 -0.33
N TYR A 98 -25.86 -5.07 0.71
CA TYR A 98 -27.05 -4.69 1.47
C TYR A 98 -27.29 -3.18 1.57
N TYR A 99 -28.58 -2.84 1.68
CA TYR A 99 -29.06 -1.62 2.30
C TYR A 99 -29.28 -1.88 3.79
N ASP A 100 -28.77 -1.02 4.68
CA ASP A 100 -29.02 -1.08 6.14
C ASP A 100 -30.15 -0.11 6.47
N ILE A 101 -31.32 -0.66 6.79
CA ILE A 101 -32.56 0.09 7.04
C ILE A 101 -32.89 -0.02 8.54
N ASP A 102 -32.94 1.11 9.22
CA ASP A 102 -32.92 1.17 10.68
C ASP A 102 -33.97 2.15 11.23
N LEU A 103 -34.58 1.84 12.37
CA LEU A 103 -35.56 2.71 13.03
C LEU A 103 -34.90 3.97 13.61
N ILE A 104 -35.47 5.12 13.30
CA ILE A 104 -35.02 6.39 13.85
C ILE A 104 -35.36 6.44 15.33
N ASN A 105 -34.33 6.63 16.18
CA ASN A 105 -34.49 6.83 17.63
C ASN A 105 -35.41 5.79 18.28
N CYS A 106 -35.25 4.53 17.93
CA CYS A 106 -36.16 3.39 18.15
C CYS A 106 -36.80 3.35 19.55
N HIS A 107 -36.05 3.03 20.62
CA HIS A 107 -36.62 2.88 21.96
C HIS A 107 -37.27 4.14 22.53
N PRO A 108 -36.70 5.35 22.41
CA PRO A 108 -37.39 6.58 22.80
C PRO A 108 -38.75 6.77 22.12
N ARG A 109 -38.83 6.55 20.81
CA ARG A 109 -40.08 6.68 20.04
C ARG A 109 -41.12 5.63 20.45
N ILE A 110 -40.70 4.36 20.57
CA ILE A 110 -41.59 3.29 21.03
C ILE A 110 -42.07 3.56 22.47
N PHE A 111 -41.21 4.08 23.36
CA PHE A 111 -41.63 4.41 24.72
C PHE A 111 -42.69 5.53 24.72
N LEU A 112 -42.48 6.56 23.91
CA LEU A 112 -43.45 7.63 23.75
C LEU A 112 -44.77 7.09 23.17
N TYR A 113 -44.72 6.21 22.16
CA TYR A 113 -45.89 5.51 21.62
C TYR A 113 -46.69 4.78 22.69
N LEU A 114 -46.00 3.97 23.54
CA LEU A 114 -46.64 3.27 24.63
C LEU A 114 -47.26 4.22 25.68
N CYS A 115 -46.58 5.32 25.99
CA CYS A 115 -47.13 6.37 26.85
C CYS A 115 -48.43 6.96 26.28
N ASN A 116 -48.42 7.31 25.00
CA ASN A 116 -49.56 7.95 24.31
C ASN A 116 -50.79 7.04 24.26
N ILE A 117 -50.62 5.79 23.87
CA ILE A 117 -51.79 4.85 23.81
C ILE A 117 -52.36 4.48 25.20
N HIS A 118 -51.58 4.64 26.25
CA HIS A 118 -52.03 4.41 27.62
C HIS A 118 -52.35 5.71 28.38
N GLY A 119 -52.35 6.86 27.74
CA GLY A 119 -52.66 8.15 28.36
C GLY A 119 -51.69 8.53 29.50
N VAL A 120 -50.40 8.31 29.27
CA VAL A 120 -49.32 8.70 30.21
C VAL A 120 -48.50 9.83 29.59
N LEU A 121 -48.45 10.97 30.31
CA LEU A 121 -47.68 12.11 29.82
C LEU A 121 -46.18 11.93 30.07
N PHE A 122 -45.37 12.28 29.06
CA PHE A 122 -43.92 12.29 29.16
C PHE A 122 -43.33 13.42 28.29
N THR A 123 -43.57 14.67 28.71
CA THR A 123 -43.28 15.91 27.97
C THR A 123 -41.81 16.02 27.54
N ARG A 124 -40.87 15.69 28.40
CA ARG A 124 -39.44 15.76 28.07
C ARG A 124 -39.02 14.68 27.04
N LEU A 125 -39.73 13.59 26.97
CA LEU A 125 -39.50 12.58 25.94
C LEU A 125 -40.06 13.02 24.58
N GLU A 126 -41.21 13.71 24.60
CA GLU A 126 -41.77 14.32 23.38
C GLU A 126 -40.79 15.33 22.78
N GLU A 127 -40.28 16.29 23.59
CA GLU A 127 -39.26 17.23 23.15
C GLU A 127 -38.02 16.56 22.56
N TYR A 128 -37.53 15.48 23.21
CA TYR A 128 -36.37 14.73 22.74
C TYR A 128 -36.63 13.98 21.45
N VAL A 129 -37.81 13.45 21.25
CA VAL A 129 -38.21 12.73 20.02
C VAL A 129 -38.41 13.69 18.86
N GLU A 130 -38.97 14.88 19.11
CA GLU A 130 -39.20 15.93 18.13
C GLU A 130 -37.88 16.47 17.54
N ASP A 131 -36.95 16.89 18.40
CA ASP A 131 -35.64 17.38 17.93
C ASP A 131 -34.51 16.92 18.86
N ARG A 132 -34.11 15.66 18.66
CA ARG A 132 -33.03 15.03 19.42
C ARG A 132 -31.74 15.81 19.39
N GLN A 133 -31.32 16.31 18.20
CA GLN A 133 -30.02 16.94 18.07
C GLN A 133 -29.95 18.29 18.78
N LYS A 134 -31.01 19.07 18.71
CA LYS A 134 -31.16 20.31 19.42
C LYS A 134 -31.07 20.11 20.94
N ILE A 135 -31.86 19.17 21.45
CA ILE A 135 -31.89 18.86 22.89
C ILE A 135 -30.54 18.42 23.41
N LEU A 136 -29.86 17.53 22.69
CA LEU A 136 -28.52 17.04 23.08
C LEU A 136 -27.49 18.17 23.10
N ASN A 137 -27.49 19.03 22.07
CA ASN A 137 -26.54 20.15 21.96
C ASN A 137 -26.79 21.22 23.03
N GLU A 138 -28.04 21.68 23.20
CA GLU A 138 -28.40 22.73 24.15
C GLU A 138 -28.11 22.33 25.60
N ASN A 139 -28.22 21.05 25.91
CA ASN A 139 -28.05 20.54 27.27
C ASN A 139 -26.70 19.85 27.51
N ASN A 140 -25.77 19.90 26.53
CA ASN A 140 -24.47 19.21 26.59
C ASN A 140 -24.60 17.73 27.01
N LEU A 141 -25.50 17.03 26.36
CA LEU A 141 -25.78 15.61 26.57
C LEU A 141 -25.38 14.78 25.34
N SER A 142 -25.12 13.51 25.56
CA SER A 142 -24.92 12.53 24.50
C SER A 142 -26.12 11.56 24.40
N LYS A 143 -26.28 10.91 23.24
CA LYS A 143 -27.25 9.81 23.09
C LYS A 143 -27.07 8.74 24.17
N LYS A 144 -25.82 8.49 24.61
CA LYS A 144 -25.49 7.52 25.66
C LYS A 144 -26.09 7.92 27.00
N ASP A 145 -26.15 9.21 27.33
CA ASP A 145 -26.71 9.69 28.59
C ASP A 145 -28.20 9.36 28.70
N ILE A 146 -28.96 9.59 27.63
CA ILE A 146 -30.38 9.26 27.57
C ILE A 146 -30.61 7.75 27.63
N ASN A 147 -29.82 6.98 26.87
CA ASN A 147 -29.91 5.52 26.90
C ASN A 147 -29.60 4.95 28.29
N VAL A 148 -28.59 5.48 28.99
CA VAL A 148 -28.29 5.09 30.37
C VAL A 148 -29.45 5.42 31.30
N ALA A 149 -30.02 6.62 31.16
CA ALA A 149 -31.19 7.02 31.96
C ALA A 149 -32.38 6.08 31.76
N MET A 150 -32.68 5.75 30.50
CA MET A 150 -33.77 4.83 30.14
C MET A 150 -33.59 3.39 30.60
N ASN A 151 -32.37 2.97 30.93
CA ASN A 151 -32.05 1.61 31.36
C ASN A 151 -31.66 1.49 32.84
N THR A 152 -31.79 2.58 33.63
CA THR A 152 -31.40 2.64 35.04
C THR A 152 -32.59 3.07 35.90
N ASP A 153 -32.94 2.33 36.95
CA ASP A 153 -34.04 2.67 37.84
C ASP A 153 -33.71 3.86 38.76
N ASN A 154 -32.48 3.88 39.29
CA ASN A 154 -32.00 4.90 40.22
C ASN A 154 -31.08 5.90 39.55
N ASN A 155 -31.63 6.80 38.76
CA ASN A 155 -30.87 7.78 38.06
C ASN A 155 -30.36 8.93 39.01
N LYS A 156 -29.09 9.29 38.88
CA LYS A 156 -28.51 10.40 39.60
C LYS A 156 -28.81 11.72 38.88
N ARG A 157 -29.27 12.72 39.61
CA ARG A 157 -29.41 14.09 39.11
C ARG A 157 -28.04 14.69 38.78
N ARG A 158 -27.99 15.55 37.77
CA ARG A 158 -26.79 16.27 37.38
C ARG A 158 -26.84 17.70 37.87
N ARG A 159 -25.76 18.19 38.50
CA ARG A 159 -25.65 19.59 38.85
C ARG A 159 -25.64 20.42 37.56
N ASN A 160 -26.41 21.51 37.55
CA ASN A 160 -26.51 22.48 36.45
C ASN A 160 -27.04 21.91 35.12
N ASN A 161 -27.93 20.93 35.17
CA ASN A 161 -28.64 20.45 33.97
C ASN A 161 -30.13 20.20 34.31
N ASP A 162 -30.90 21.30 34.24
CA ASP A 162 -32.30 21.29 34.65
C ASP A 162 -33.17 20.46 33.70
N TRP A 163 -32.88 20.50 32.40
CA TRP A 163 -33.60 19.68 31.43
C TRP A 163 -33.42 18.17 31.72
N TYR A 164 -32.18 17.71 31.92
CA TYR A 164 -31.90 16.32 32.24
C TYR A 164 -32.56 15.88 33.55
N ASN A 165 -32.53 16.73 34.57
CA ASN A 165 -33.17 16.45 35.86
C ASN A 165 -34.70 16.36 35.74
N SER A 166 -35.31 17.22 34.89
CA SER A 166 -36.74 17.13 34.56
C SER A 166 -37.08 15.89 33.78
N PHE A 167 -36.21 15.51 32.79
CA PHE A 167 -36.33 14.26 32.02
C PHE A 167 -36.33 13.04 32.96
N ILE A 168 -35.40 12.96 33.90
CA ILE A 168 -35.34 11.87 34.89
C ILE A 168 -36.59 11.82 35.75
N TYR A 169 -37.11 12.98 36.19
CA TYR A 169 -38.35 13.03 36.97
C TYR A 169 -39.54 12.53 36.15
N ASP A 170 -39.73 13.04 34.94
CA ASP A 170 -40.81 12.60 34.03
C ASP A 170 -40.70 11.11 33.70
N LEU A 171 -39.49 10.62 33.49
CA LEU A 171 -39.21 9.20 33.24
C LEU A 171 -39.66 8.30 34.38
N GLN A 172 -39.40 8.69 35.64
CA GLN A 172 -39.84 7.96 36.82
C GLN A 172 -41.37 7.92 36.89
N GLN A 173 -42.02 9.07 36.74
CA GLN A 173 -43.48 9.19 36.72
C GLN A 173 -44.13 8.37 35.60
N ALA A 174 -43.54 8.41 34.42
CA ALA A 174 -44.02 7.66 33.27
C ALA A 174 -43.93 6.13 33.52
N ARG A 175 -42.83 5.66 34.11
CA ARG A 175 -42.63 4.25 34.45
C ARG A 175 -43.65 3.74 35.47
N GLU A 176 -43.87 4.49 36.54
CA GLU A 176 -44.84 4.16 37.58
C GLU A 176 -46.27 4.03 37.05
N LYS A 177 -46.65 4.92 36.12
CA LYS A 177 -48.00 4.97 35.52
C LYS A 177 -48.18 3.99 34.38
N LEU A 178 -47.14 3.72 33.59
CA LEU A 178 -47.20 2.87 32.41
C LEU A 178 -47.10 1.38 32.75
N LEU A 179 -46.18 0.99 33.65
CA LEU A 179 -45.89 -0.42 33.91
C LEU A 179 -47.12 -1.23 34.32
N PRO A 180 -48.05 -0.77 35.19
CA PRO A 180 -49.27 -1.49 35.55
C PRO A 180 -50.26 -1.65 34.40
N LYS A 181 -50.13 -0.85 33.31
CA LYS A 181 -51.01 -0.87 32.14
C LYS A 181 -50.51 -1.80 31.03
N LEU A 182 -49.25 -2.24 31.11
CA LEU A 182 -48.63 -3.17 30.17
C LEU A 182 -48.99 -4.61 30.49
N ASP A 183 -49.27 -5.40 29.48
CA ASP A 183 -49.59 -6.82 29.62
C ASP A 183 -48.35 -7.64 30.01
N PRO A 184 -48.27 -8.15 31.25
CA PRO A 184 -47.09 -8.87 31.70
C PRO A 184 -46.92 -10.24 31.03
N THR A 185 -47.93 -10.75 30.34
CA THR A 185 -47.86 -12.07 29.65
C THR A 185 -47.08 -11.98 28.34
N ARG A 186 -46.92 -10.78 27.79
CA ARG A 186 -46.18 -10.51 26.53
C ARG A 186 -44.67 -10.60 26.69
N VAL A 187 -44.14 -10.60 27.92
CA VAL A 187 -42.71 -10.54 28.15
C VAL A 187 -42.27 -11.63 29.18
N SER A 188 -41.07 -12.10 29.00
CA SER A 188 -40.48 -13.05 29.96
C SER A 188 -40.17 -12.37 31.31
N PRO A 189 -40.18 -13.10 32.45
CA PRO A 189 -39.81 -12.53 33.73
C PRO A 189 -38.44 -11.85 33.73
N VAL A 190 -38.31 -10.78 34.49
CA VAL A 190 -37.07 -10.00 34.59
C VAL A 190 -36.14 -10.63 35.61
N SER A 191 -34.90 -10.95 35.19
CA SER A 191 -33.83 -11.46 36.05
C SER A 191 -32.93 -10.38 36.65
N ASN A 192 -33.01 -9.14 36.16
CA ASN A 192 -32.15 -8.03 36.57
C ASN A 192 -32.63 -7.49 37.94
N LYS A 193 -31.83 -7.73 38.99
CA LYS A 193 -32.12 -7.30 40.36
C LYS A 193 -31.75 -5.82 40.64
N GLN A 194 -30.92 -5.22 39.81
CA GLN A 194 -30.45 -3.84 39.99
C GLN A 194 -31.41 -2.80 39.38
N ASN A 195 -31.99 -3.13 38.21
CA ASN A 195 -32.89 -2.23 37.47
C ASN A 195 -34.14 -3.00 37.02
N PRO A 196 -34.99 -3.50 37.92
CA PRO A 196 -36.12 -4.36 37.56
C PRO A 196 -37.19 -3.64 36.75
N VAL A 197 -37.53 -2.39 37.09
CA VAL A 197 -38.57 -1.60 36.41
C VAL A 197 -38.14 -1.24 34.99
N SER A 198 -36.94 -0.66 34.82
CA SER A 198 -36.38 -0.31 33.51
C SER A 198 -36.23 -1.54 32.62
N SER A 199 -35.79 -2.67 33.19
CA SER A 199 -35.64 -3.92 32.46
C SER A 199 -37.00 -4.50 32.00
N GLN A 200 -38.05 -4.39 32.81
CA GLN A 200 -39.40 -4.81 32.44
C GLN A 200 -39.94 -3.98 31.29
N ILE A 201 -39.83 -2.65 31.39
CA ILE A 201 -40.23 -1.72 30.31
C ILE A 201 -39.42 -1.99 29.05
N SER A 202 -38.09 -2.12 29.15
CA SER A 202 -37.23 -2.41 27.99
C SER A 202 -37.66 -3.69 27.25
N LYS A 203 -38.14 -4.71 27.94
CA LYS A 203 -38.68 -5.91 27.28
C LYS A 203 -39.95 -5.60 26.50
N HIS A 204 -40.86 -4.79 27.04
CA HIS A 204 -42.06 -4.37 26.30
C HIS A 204 -41.69 -3.53 25.07
N LEU A 205 -40.69 -2.64 25.17
CA LEU A 205 -40.20 -1.91 24.01
C LEU A 205 -39.67 -2.87 22.92
N GLN A 206 -38.93 -3.92 23.32
CA GLN A 206 -38.40 -4.94 22.39
C GLN A 206 -39.50 -5.78 21.74
N VAL A 207 -40.62 -5.99 22.36
CA VAL A 207 -41.80 -6.67 21.75
C VAL A 207 -42.41 -5.78 20.64
N VAL A 208 -42.60 -4.50 20.93
CA VAL A 208 -43.12 -3.56 19.92
C VAL A 208 -42.11 -3.36 18.78
N GLU A 209 -40.82 -3.27 19.10
CA GLU A 209 -39.72 -3.23 18.14
C GLU A 209 -39.78 -4.42 17.16
N GLU A 210 -39.98 -5.65 17.71
CA GLU A 210 -40.14 -6.87 16.89
C GLU A 210 -41.36 -6.79 15.96
N GLU A 211 -42.49 -6.28 16.47
CA GLU A 211 -43.70 -6.11 15.64
C GLU A 211 -43.48 -5.15 14.47
N ILE A 212 -42.74 -4.08 14.68
CA ILE A 212 -42.39 -3.11 13.63
C ILE A 212 -41.41 -3.75 12.62
N ILE A 213 -40.38 -4.43 13.11
CA ILE A 213 -39.40 -5.13 12.26
C ILE A 213 -40.07 -6.25 11.45
N ALA A 214 -41.06 -6.95 12.01
CA ALA A 214 -41.83 -7.97 11.29
C ALA A 214 -42.56 -7.38 10.08
N VAL A 215 -43.11 -6.17 10.18
CA VAL A 215 -43.71 -5.46 9.03
C VAL A 215 -42.70 -5.15 7.95
N ALA A 216 -41.47 -4.71 8.34
CA ALA A 216 -40.41 -4.46 7.38
C ALA A 216 -39.94 -5.75 6.67
N ILE A 217 -39.79 -6.85 7.43
CA ILE A 217 -39.43 -8.16 6.87
C ILE A 217 -40.51 -8.66 5.91
N GLU A 218 -41.79 -8.46 6.24
CA GLU A 218 -42.90 -8.83 5.36
C GLU A 218 -42.92 -7.97 4.06
N TYR A 219 -42.63 -6.67 4.20
CA TYR A 219 -42.59 -5.73 3.08
C TYR A 219 -41.47 -6.07 2.07
N PHE A 220 -40.27 -6.35 2.55
CA PHE A 220 -39.12 -6.65 1.69
C PHE A 220 -39.03 -8.15 1.32
N GLY A 221 -39.85 -9.00 1.93
CA GLY A 221 -39.93 -10.44 1.62
C GLY A 221 -38.61 -11.19 1.79
N ASP A 222 -38.26 -12.02 0.81
CA ASP A 222 -37.07 -12.85 0.82
C ASP A 222 -35.75 -12.05 0.76
N ASP A 223 -35.80 -10.77 0.40
CA ASP A 223 -34.65 -9.89 0.36
C ASP A 223 -34.35 -9.22 1.71
N ALA A 224 -35.24 -9.35 2.71
CA ALA A 224 -34.97 -9.01 4.11
C ALA A 224 -34.15 -10.14 4.77
N GLU A 225 -32.85 -10.16 4.50
CA GLU A 225 -32.01 -11.33 4.82
C GLU A 225 -31.39 -11.31 6.23
N VAL A 226 -31.17 -10.12 6.81
CA VAL A 226 -30.52 -10.01 8.12
C VAL A 226 -31.38 -9.16 9.07
N PRO A 227 -32.14 -9.78 9.97
CA PRO A 227 -32.80 -9.06 11.06
C PRO A 227 -31.74 -8.43 11.98
N MET A 228 -31.78 -7.12 12.09
CA MET A 228 -31.03 -6.36 13.08
C MET A 228 -31.94 -6.10 14.30
N PHE A 229 -31.40 -5.55 15.38
CA PHE A 229 -32.23 -5.31 16.57
C PHE A 229 -33.32 -4.27 16.31
N ASP A 230 -32.91 -3.13 15.76
CA ASP A 230 -33.75 -1.98 15.45
C ASP A 230 -33.85 -1.72 13.94
N GLY A 231 -33.56 -2.72 13.11
CA GLY A 231 -33.55 -2.58 11.65
C GLY A 231 -33.51 -3.91 10.91
N VAL A 232 -33.30 -3.84 9.62
CA VAL A 232 -33.16 -4.99 8.73
C VAL A 232 -32.17 -4.64 7.60
N MET A 233 -31.30 -5.60 7.27
CA MET A 233 -30.46 -5.47 6.09
C MET A 233 -31.20 -6.12 4.90
N VAL A 234 -31.44 -5.33 3.87
CA VAL A 234 -32.17 -5.71 2.65
C VAL A 234 -31.17 -5.89 1.53
N ASN A 235 -31.20 -7.04 0.84
CA ASN A 235 -30.31 -7.32 -0.26
C ASN A 235 -30.57 -6.33 -1.42
N LYS A 236 -29.50 -5.75 -1.99
CA LYS A 236 -29.56 -4.75 -3.08
C LYS A 236 -30.19 -5.28 -4.37
N ARG A 237 -30.35 -6.61 -4.50
CA ARG A 237 -31.13 -7.20 -5.61
C ARG A 237 -32.63 -6.86 -5.54
N PHE A 238 -33.14 -6.40 -4.39
CA PHE A 238 -34.55 -5.99 -4.21
C PHE A 238 -34.92 -4.84 -5.13
N CYS A 239 -34.10 -3.81 -5.21
CA CYS A 239 -34.29 -2.66 -6.10
C CYS A 239 -32.98 -1.93 -6.37
N GLU A 240 -32.98 -1.09 -7.41
CA GLU A 240 -31.86 -0.18 -7.68
C GLU A 240 -31.70 0.85 -6.56
N GLU A 241 -30.48 1.36 -6.39
CA GLU A 241 -30.14 2.30 -5.34
C GLU A 241 -30.97 3.60 -5.37
N ALA A 242 -31.38 4.04 -6.55
CA ALA A 242 -32.23 5.22 -6.73
C ALA A 242 -33.65 5.04 -6.18
N CYS A 243 -34.12 3.78 -6.00
CA CYS A 243 -35.51 3.48 -5.63
C CYS A 243 -35.67 3.11 -4.15
N ILE A 244 -34.60 2.83 -3.43
CA ILE A 244 -34.71 2.32 -2.04
C ILE A 244 -35.37 3.32 -1.09
N ASP A 245 -35.12 4.62 -1.27
CA ASP A 245 -35.69 5.65 -0.40
C ASP A 245 -37.23 5.79 -0.62
N ASP A 246 -37.73 5.57 -1.83
CA ASP A 246 -39.18 5.51 -2.12
C ASP A 246 -39.81 4.30 -1.42
N HIS A 247 -39.13 3.14 -1.42
CA HIS A 247 -39.59 1.96 -0.68
C HIS A 247 -39.61 2.18 0.83
N ILE A 248 -38.61 2.89 1.38
CA ILE A 248 -38.62 3.27 2.79
C ILE A 248 -39.78 4.21 3.12
N GLN A 249 -40.09 5.18 2.27
CA GLN A 249 -41.24 6.07 2.44
C GLN A 249 -42.56 5.28 2.41
N ASN A 250 -42.70 4.34 1.48
CA ASN A 250 -43.90 3.48 1.42
C ASN A 250 -44.04 2.63 2.69
N LEU A 251 -42.92 2.03 3.20
CA LEU A 251 -42.92 1.29 4.46
C LEU A 251 -43.32 2.19 5.65
N ASN A 252 -42.79 3.42 5.71
CA ASN A 252 -43.11 4.39 6.76
C ASN A 252 -44.61 4.75 6.71
N SER A 253 -45.17 4.93 5.51
CA SER A 253 -46.61 5.19 5.36
C SER A 253 -47.49 4.06 5.87
N LEU A 254 -47.06 2.78 5.71
CA LEU A 254 -47.80 1.63 6.27
C LEU A 254 -47.78 1.60 7.81
N LEU A 255 -46.76 2.23 8.44
CA LEU A 255 -46.58 2.27 9.89
C LEU A 255 -47.20 3.53 10.54
N GLU A 256 -47.46 4.57 9.77
CA GLU A 256 -47.90 5.88 10.28
C GLU A 256 -49.18 5.80 11.11
N ASP A 257 -50.25 5.22 10.57
CA ASP A 257 -51.51 5.07 11.29
C ASP A 257 -51.42 4.16 12.50
N ARG A 258 -50.61 3.09 12.41
CA ARG A 258 -50.50 2.07 13.44
C ARG A 258 -49.71 2.55 14.66
N TYR A 259 -48.69 3.40 14.44
CA TYR A 259 -47.76 3.86 15.47
C TYR A 259 -47.78 5.38 15.64
N ASN A 260 -48.83 6.06 15.15
CA ASN A 260 -49.01 7.53 15.26
C ASN A 260 -47.76 8.32 14.78
N GLY A 261 -47.14 7.91 13.69
CA GLY A 261 -45.91 8.54 13.16
C GLY A 261 -44.64 8.29 14.00
N LEU A 262 -44.71 7.46 15.06
CA LEU A 262 -43.58 7.20 15.96
C LEU A 262 -42.70 6.01 15.54
N ALA A 263 -43.07 5.27 14.50
CA ALA A 263 -42.24 4.23 13.89
C ALA A 263 -41.82 4.68 12.48
N GLU A 264 -40.57 5.00 12.31
CA GLU A 264 -40.03 5.54 11.08
C GLU A 264 -38.66 4.92 10.77
N PHE A 265 -38.51 4.37 9.59
CA PHE A 265 -37.26 3.82 9.08
C PHE A 265 -36.46 4.84 8.29
N THR A 266 -35.15 4.69 8.31
CA THR A 266 -34.20 5.44 7.49
C THR A 266 -33.09 4.55 7.01
N ARG A 267 -32.47 4.93 5.89
CA ARG A 267 -31.28 4.25 5.39
C ARG A 267 -30.03 4.69 6.15
N LYS A 268 -29.21 3.74 6.58
CA LYS A 268 -27.86 4.00 7.11
C LYS A 268 -26.80 3.78 6.03
N PRO A 269 -25.73 4.59 6.02
CA PRO A 269 -24.59 4.36 5.11
C PRO A 269 -23.95 3.00 5.36
N MET A 270 -23.72 2.26 4.29
CA MET A 270 -23.02 0.96 4.29
C MET A 270 -21.68 1.03 3.58
N ASP A 271 -21.25 2.22 3.17
CA ASP A 271 -19.94 2.43 2.55
C ASP A 271 -18.83 2.13 3.54
N SER A 272 -17.74 1.58 3.02
CA SER A 272 -16.53 1.28 3.78
C SER A 272 -15.36 2.05 3.19
N ASP A 273 -14.79 2.98 3.95
CA ASP A 273 -13.57 3.73 3.60
C ASP A 273 -12.29 2.89 3.85
N ILE A 274 -12.44 1.61 4.18
CA ILE A 274 -11.31 0.75 4.52
C ILE A 274 -10.71 0.21 3.23
N ASP A 275 -9.55 0.75 2.86
CA ASP A 275 -8.66 0.15 1.88
C ASP A 275 -7.59 -0.67 2.62
N LEU A 276 -7.55 -1.97 2.35
CA LEU A 276 -6.54 -2.86 2.93
C LEU A 276 -5.20 -2.76 2.21
N HIS A 277 -5.14 -2.10 1.03
CA HIS A 277 -3.89 -1.93 0.28
C HIS A 277 -2.85 -1.09 1.05
N ASP A 278 -3.28 -0.01 1.70
CA ASP A 278 -2.39 0.88 2.46
C ASP A 278 -1.91 0.25 3.78
N LEU A 279 -2.59 -0.78 4.26
CA LEU A 279 -2.37 -1.40 5.57
C LEU A 279 -1.81 -2.82 5.48
N ALA A 280 -1.86 -3.42 4.31
CA ALA A 280 -1.38 -4.77 4.12
C ALA A 280 0.14 -4.76 3.89
N THR A 281 0.85 -5.41 4.79
CA THR A 281 1.99 -6.19 4.35
C THR A 281 1.56 -6.97 3.11
N SER A 282 2.44 -7.15 2.13
CA SER A 282 2.30 -7.76 0.80
C SER A 282 1.53 -9.11 0.68
N ASN A 283 0.75 -9.49 1.67
CA ASN A 283 0.15 -10.81 1.84
C ASN A 283 -1.37 -10.90 1.64
N VAL A 284 -2.05 -9.79 1.36
CA VAL A 284 -3.50 -9.82 1.09
C VAL A 284 -3.74 -10.43 -0.28
N PRO A 285 -4.57 -11.48 -0.40
CA PRO A 285 -4.87 -12.07 -1.70
C PRO A 285 -5.71 -11.13 -2.55
N GLU A 286 -5.31 -10.97 -3.80
CA GLU A 286 -5.96 -10.11 -4.79
C GLU A 286 -6.17 -10.86 -6.09
N GLU A 287 -6.90 -10.28 -7.04
CA GLU A 287 -7.04 -10.82 -8.39
C GLU A 287 -5.68 -10.91 -9.08
N TYR A 288 -5.49 -11.97 -9.89
CA TYR A 288 -4.21 -12.27 -10.52
C TYR A 288 -3.61 -11.09 -11.28
N ASP A 289 -4.40 -10.38 -12.07
CA ASP A 289 -3.90 -9.30 -12.93
C ASP A 289 -3.41 -8.09 -12.11
N VAL A 290 -4.05 -7.82 -10.96
CA VAL A 290 -3.63 -6.78 -10.02
C VAL A 290 -2.29 -7.15 -9.38
N VAL A 291 -2.18 -8.38 -8.89
CA VAL A 291 -0.94 -8.88 -8.28
C VAL A 291 0.17 -8.97 -9.32
N LYS A 292 -0.15 -9.44 -10.54
CA LYS A 292 0.80 -9.53 -11.66
C LYS A 292 1.40 -8.17 -11.98
N LYS A 293 0.58 -7.13 -12.12
CA LYS A 293 1.06 -5.79 -12.43
C LYS A 293 2.08 -5.31 -11.40
N ARG A 294 1.74 -5.38 -10.11
CA ARG A 294 2.63 -4.99 -9.01
C ARG A 294 3.88 -5.86 -8.93
N PHE A 295 3.75 -7.17 -9.15
CA PHE A 295 4.85 -8.12 -9.17
C PHE A 295 5.84 -7.82 -10.29
N GLU A 296 5.35 -7.55 -11.50
CA GLU A 296 6.14 -7.29 -12.70
C GLU A 296 6.83 -5.92 -12.69
N GLU A 297 6.47 -4.99 -11.79
CA GLU A 297 7.24 -3.76 -11.56
C GLU A 297 8.68 -4.06 -11.13
N GLN A 298 8.85 -5.11 -10.34
CA GLN A 298 10.16 -5.48 -9.78
C GLN A 298 10.73 -6.79 -10.34
N HIS A 299 9.92 -7.63 -10.97
CA HIS A 299 10.33 -8.96 -11.37
C HIS A 299 10.15 -9.21 -12.87
N PHE A 300 11.10 -9.90 -13.44
CA PHE A 300 11.03 -10.37 -14.81
C PHE A 300 11.87 -11.63 -15.00
N HIS A 301 11.80 -12.22 -16.20
CA HIS A 301 12.46 -13.46 -16.52
C HIS A 301 13.19 -13.35 -17.87
N THR A 302 14.37 -13.96 -17.98
CA THR A 302 15.11 -14.07 -19.24
C THR A 302 15.22 -15.51 -19.70
N LEU A 303 15.25 -15.70 -21.02
CA LEU A 303 15.37 -17.02 -21.66
C LEU A 303 16.84 -17.42 -21.84
N GLN A 304 17.73 -16.45 -22.11
CA GLN A 304 19.15 -16.67 -22.35
C GLN A 304 20.02 -15.67 -21.56
N PRO A 305 20.60 -16.11 -20.44
CA PRO A 305 20.39 -17.37 -19.73
C PRO A 305 19.00 -17.45 -19.10
N TYR A 306 18.51 -18.68 -18.85
CA TYR A 306 17.26 -18.87 -18.12
C TYR A 306 17.45 -18.48 -16.66
N VAL A 307 17.01 -17.28 -16.30
CA VAL A 307 17.21 -16.64 -14.97
C VAL A 307 16.00 -15.78 -14.64
N PHE A 308 15.60 -15.79 -13.39
CA PHE A 308 14.66 -14.83 -12.81
C PHE A 308 15.41 -13.62 -12.28
N TRP A 309 14.83 -12.45 -12.41
CA TRP A 309 15.44 -11.19 -12.01
C TRP A 309 14.55 -10.43 -11.03
N LYS A 310 15.19 -9.81 -10.05
CA LYS A 310 14.56 -8.81 -9.18
C LYS A 310 15.28 -7.48 -9.34
N GLN A 311 14.52 -6.46 -9.72
CA GLN A 311 14.94 -5.07 -9.70
C GLN A 311 14.65 -4.49 -8.32
N TYR A 312 15.61 -3.79 -7.73
CA TYR A 312 15.44 -3.14 -6.42
C TYR A 312 16.26 -1.85 -6.36
N ILE A 313 15.92 -0.98 -5.40
CA ILE A 313 16.67 0.25 -5.15
C ILE A 313 17.59 -0.03 -3.95
N ASN A 314 18.90 0.23 -4.12
CA ASN A 314 19.86 0.06 -3.03
C ASN A 314 19.83 1.25 -2.04
N ALA A 315 20.66 1.18 -0.98
CA ALA A 315 20.74 2.21 0.04
C ALA A 315 21.15 3.61 -0.49
N GLU A 316 21.75 3.66 -1.69
CA GLU A 316 22.18 4.89 -2.37
C GLU A 316 21.12 5.45 -3.34
N GLY A 317 19.94 4.82 -3.40
CA GLY A 317 18.87 5.20 -4.31
C GLY A 317 19.06 4.73 -5.76
N LEU A 318 20.01 3.82 -6.01
CA LEU A 318 20.33 3.32 -7.35
C LEU A 318 19.57 2.04 -7.66
N VAL A 319 19.07 1.92 -8.87
CA VAL A 319 18.44 0.71 -9.38
C VAL A 319 19.50 -0.38 -9.57
N GLN A 320 19.27 -1.52 -8.93
CA GLN A 320 20.11 -2.71 -8.99
C GLN A 320 19.30 -3.92 -9.43
N TYR A 321 19.99 -4.96 -9.92
CA TYR A 321 19.38 -6.17 -10.43
C TYR A 321 20.02 -7.39 -9.76
N ALA A 322 19.18 -8.25 -9.17
CA ALA A 322 19.61 -9.53 -8.61
C ALA A 322 19.16 -10.68 -9.49
N GLN A 323 20.09 -11.58 -9.82
CA GLN A 323 19.75 -12.87 -10.40
C GLN A 323 19.22 -13.80 -9.31
N LEU A 324 18.08 -14.43 -9.54
CA LEU A 324 17.47 -15.38 -8.62
C LEU A 324 17.39 -16.76 -9.29
N ASN A 325 17.81 -17.80 -8.58
CA ASN A 325 17.49 -19.15 -8.98
C ASN A 325 15.99 -19.43 -8.72
N THR A 326 15.48 -20.54 -9.24
CA THR A 326 14.05 -20.89 -9.14
C THR A 326 13.55 -20.97 -7.68
N ASN A 327 14.37 -21.46 -6.74
CA ASN A 327 13.97 -21.59 -5.35
C ASN A 327 13.90 -20.24 -4.64
N ASP A 328 14.87 -19.36 -4.87
CA ASP A 328 14.90 -18.02 -4.32
C ASP A 328 13.76 -17.19 -4.89
N PHE A 329 13.50 -17.30 -6.19
CA PHE A 329 12.40 -16.64 -6.84
C PHE A 329 11.03 -17.13 -6.32
N ARG A 330 10.86 -18.45 -6.17
CA ARG A 330 9.65 -19.02 -5.54
C ARG A 330 9.45 -18.51 -4.10
N THR A 331 10.55 -18.28 -3.38
CA THR A 331 10.50 -17.69 -2.02
C THR A 331 10.07 -16.24 -2.07
N ALA A 332 10.60 -15.44 -2.99
CA ALA A 332 10.16 -14.06 -3.21
C ALA A 332 8.67 -13.96 -3.58
N CYS A 333 8.15 -14.93 -4.34
CA CYS A 333 6.73 -14.99 -4.71
C CYS A 333 5.78 -15.25 -3.53
N LYS A 334 6.26 -15.73 -2.37
CA LYS A 334 5.39 -16.03 -1.21
C LYS A 334 4.65 -14.80 -0.67
N GLU A 335 5.18 -13.62 -0.90
CA GLU A 335 4.57 -12.37 -0.49
C GLU A 335 3.41 -11.92 -1.40
N TYR A 336 3.30 -12.51 -2.60
CA TYR A 336 2.32 -12.14 -3.60
C TYR A 336 1.23 -13.22 -3.67
N ARG A 337 0.13 -13.03 -2.94
CA ARG A 337 -0.99 -13.97 -2.85
C ARG A 337 -2.07 -13.61 -3.87
N ILE A 338 -2.58 -14.63 -4.57
CA ILE A 338 -3.63 -14.46 -5.58
C ILE A 338 -4.93 -15.15 -5.15
N ILE A 339 -6.03 -14.60 -5.62
CA ILE A 339 -7.35 -15.23 -5.53
C ILE A 339 -7.46 -16.26 -6.65
N GLU A 340 -7.78 -17.49 -6.29
CA GLU A 340 -7.93 -18.58 -7.27
C GLU A 340 -9.08 -19.50 -6.87
N TYR A 341 -9.82 -19.98 -7.88
CA TYR A 341 -10.96 -20.86 -7.68
C TYR A 341 -10.68 -22.24 -8.28
N ARG A 342 -11.18 -23.28 -7.64
CA ARG A 342 -11.22 -24.64 -8.21
C ARG A 342 -12.20 -24.66 -9.39
N PRO A 343 -12.12 -25.67 -10.29
CA PRO A 343 -13.11 -25.85 -11.37
C PRO A 343 -14.57 -25.95 -10.86
N SER A 344 -14.74 -26.34 -9.59
CA SER A 344 -16.06 -26.35 -8.90
C SER A 344 -16.57 -24.97 -8.51
N GLY A 345 -15.83 -23.89 -8.78
CA GLY A 345 -16.14 -22.53 -8.32
C GLY A 345 -15.77 -22.23 -6.87
N THR A 346 -15.15 -23.18 -6.14
CA THR A 346 -14.77 -23.00 -4.73
C THR A 346 -13.43 -22.29 -4.61
N LEU A 347 -13.37 -21.23 -3.78
CA LEU A 347 -12.13 -20.50 -3.47
C LEU A 347 -11.06 -21.44 -2.89
N ILE A 348 -9.82 -21.35 -3.40
CA ILE A 348 -8.68 -22.12 -2.88
C ILE A 348 -8.16 -21.47 -1.60
N MET A 349 -8.09 -22.27 -0.53
CA MET A 349 -7.54 -21.84 0.76
C MET A 349 -6.52 -22.85 1.27
N PRO A 350 -5.35 -22.39 1.76
CA PRO A 350 -4.88 -20.99 1.78
C PRO A 350 -4.65 -20.46 0.36
N PRO A 351 -4.75 -19.13 0.14
CA PRO A 351 -4.54 -18.53 -1.17
C PRO A 351 -3.15 -18.90 -1.72
N PRO A 352 -3.04 -19.36 -2.98
CA PRO A 352 -1.76 -19.67 -3.59
C PRO A 352 -0.93 -18.39 -3.80
N ASN A 353 0.38 -18.56 -3.94
CA ASN A 353 1.23 -17.47 -4.41
C ASN A 353 1.20 -17.38 -5.94
N ILE A 354 1.69 -16.27 -6.48
CA ILE A 354 1.65 -15.98 -7.92
C ILE A 354 2.53 -16.91 -8.77
N PHE A 355 3.51 -17.62 -8.20
CA PHE A 355 4.62 -18.27 -8.91
C PHE A 355 4.15 -19.18 -10.07
N ASP A 356 3.37 -20.20 -9.76
CA ASP A 356 3.02 -21.23 -10.75
C ASP A 356 2.18 -20.62 -11.89
N LYS A 357 1.20 -19.80 -11.56
CA LYS A 357 0.34 -19.13 -12.55
C LYS A 357 1.12 -18.13 -13.41
N TRP A 358 2.04 -17.37 -12.81
CA TRP A 358 2.86 -16.42 -13.54
C TRP A 358 3.87 -17.09 -14.47
N VAL A 359 4.49 -18.20 -14.06
CA VAL A 359 5.44 -18.94 -14.90
C VAL A 359 4.76 -19.55 -16.12
N GLU A 360 3.50 -19.96 -16.01
CA GLU A 360 2.68 -20.49 -17.10
C GLU A 360 2.06 -19.39 -17.99
N ASP A 361 1.96 -18.17 -17.50
CA ASP A 361 1.34 -17.06 -18.23
C ASP A 361 2.17 -16.66 -19.47
N PRO A 362 1.65 -16.80 -20.69
CA PRO A 362 2.36 -16.41 -21.91
C PRO A 362 2.64 -14.93 -22.00
N THR A 363 1.84 -14.09 -21.31
CA THR A 363 1.95 -12.63 -21.30
C THR A 363 2.78 -12.08 -20.16
N ARG A 364 3.46 -12.96 -19.37
CA ARG A 364 4.36 -12.53 -18.30
C ARG A 364 5.50 -11.66 -18.82
N ARG A 365 6.02 -10.78 -17.98
CA ARG A 365 7.16 -9.93 -18.28
C ARG A 365 8.43 -10.79 -18.51
N LYS A 366 8.76 -11.04 -19.77
CA LYS A 366 9.90 -11.87 -20.19
C LYS A 366 10.68 -11.21 -21.31
N TYR A 367 11.98 -11.50 -21.34
CA TYR A 367 12.90 -11.02 -22.34
C TYR A 367 13.79 -12.19 -22.82
N GLU A 368 14.37 -12.07 -24.01
CA GLU A 368 15.36 -13.03 -24.49
C GLU A 368 16.62 -12.97 -23.62
N CYS A 369 17.13 -11.77 -23.39
CA CYS A 369 18.32 -11.52 -22.55
C CYS A 369 18.26 -10.16 -21.86
N VAL A 370 19.20 -9.96 -20.94
CA VAL A 370 19.55 -8.65 -20.39
C VAL A 370 20.79 -8.16 -21.11
N ASP A 371 20.79 -6.90 -21.53
CA ASP A 371 21.96 -6.25 -22.11
C ASP A 371 22.05 -4.78 -21.66
N PHE A 372 23.23 -4.22 -21.83
CA PHE A 372 23.48 -2.80 -21.61
C PHE A 372 23.57 -2.11 -22.98
N LEU A 373 22.53 -1.36 -23.31
CA LEU A 373 22.37 -0.71 -24.61
C LEU A 373 22.19 0.80 -24.41
N PRO A 374 23.29 1.57 -24.33
CA PRO A 374 23.23 3.01 -24.10
C PRO A 374 22.96 3.74 -25.41
N TYR A 375 21.83 3.43 -26.06
CA TYR A 375 21.44 4.06 -27.29
C TYR A 375 21.31 5.59 -27.13
N GLY A 376 21.85 6.31 -28.08
CA GLY A 376 21.63 7.75 -28.23
C GLY A 376 20.15 8.07 -28.50
N HIS A 377 19.88 9.32 -28.78
CA HIS A 377 18.51 9.88 -28.87
C HIS A 377 17.58 9.24 -29.92
N TYR A 378 18.04 8.31 -30.74
CA TYR A 378 17.35 7.91 -31.99
C TYR A 378 16.96 6.44 -32.06
N ASP A 379 17.52 5.54 -31.22
CA ASP A 379 17.26 4.14 -31.34
C ASP A 379 16.39 3.62 -30.24
N THR A 380 15.32 2.91 -30.60
CA THR A 380 14.49 2.18 -29.67
C THR A 380 15.16 0.87 -29.29
N CYS A 381 15.21 0.57 -27.99
CA CYS A 381 15.67 -0.73 -27.50
C CYS A 381 14.82 -1.85 -28.10
N PRO A 382 15.45 -2.94 -28.61
CA PRO A 382 14.71 -4.10 -29.09
C PRO A 382 13.75 -4.63 -28.00
N PRO A 383 12.47 -4.85 -28.29
CA PRO A 383 11.45 -5.18 -27.27
C PRO A 383 11.70 -6.54 -26.57
N HIS A 384 12.54 -7.39 -27.17
CA HIS A 384 12.92 -8.69 -26.61
C HIS A 384 14.15 -8.64 -25.70
N VAL A 385 14.80 -7.47 -25.55
CA VAL A 385 15.97 -7.28 -24.69
C VAL A 385 15.59 -6.40 -23.51
N TYR A 386 15.97 -6.82 -22.30
CA TYR A 386 15.88 -5.95 -21.14
C TYR A 386 17.11 -5.04 -21.09
N ASN A 387 16.93 -3.76 -21.36
CA ASN A 387 18.00 -2.79 -21.33
C ASN A 387 18.26 -2.29 -19.91
N THR A 388 19.49 -2.44 -19.42
CA THR A 388 19.91 -1.94 -18.10
C THR A 388 20.33 -0.46 -18.12
N PHE A 389 20.44 0.16 -19.29
CA PHE A 389 20.68 1.59 -19.42
C PHE A 389 19.38 2.37 -19.26
N ASP A 390 19.30 3.21 -18.24
CA ASP A 390 18.15 4.06 -17.89
C ASP A 390 18.41 5.55 -18.13
N GLY A 391 19.48 5.88 -18.87
CA GLY A 391 19.93 7.23 -19.15
C GLY A 391 21.03 7.72 -18.20
N PHE A 392 21.60 8.87 -18.52
CA PHE A 392 22.55 9.54 -17.64
C PHE A 392 21.84 10.38 -16.59
N ARG A 393 22.46 10.50 -15.41
CA ARG A 393 21.92 11.30 -14.30
C ARG A 393 21.65 12.75 -14.71
N ILE A 394 22.51 13.34 -15.55
CA ILE A 394 22.32 14.71 -16.06
C ILE A 394 20.97 14.90 -16.76
N ASN A 395 20.42 13.87 -17.40
CA ASN A 395 19.13 13.94 -18.09
C ASN A 395 17.94 14.10 -17.12
N THR A 396 18.13 13.74 -15.86
CA THR A 396 17.12 13.86 -14.79
C THR A 396 17.32 15.11 -13.92
N MET A 397 18.45 15.81 -14.06
CA MET A 397 18.74 17.03 -13.31
C MET A 397 17.93 18.20 -13.89
N LYS A 398 17.34 19.01 -13.01
CA LYS A 398 16.71 20.27 -13.44
C LYS A 398 17.79 21.22 -13.95
N ALA A 399 17.53 21.86 -15.10
CA ALA A 399 18.39 22.93 -15.57
C ALA A 399 18.54 24.01 -14.48
N PRO A 400 19.76 24.54 -14.24
CA PRO A 400 19.93 25.64 -13.31
C PRO A 400 19.10 26.84 -13.76
N HIS A 401 18.50 27.56 -12.79
CA HIS A 401 17.76 28.79 -13.11
C HIS A 401 18.66 29.79 -13.83
N GLU A 402 18.12 30.48 -14.84
CA GLU A 402 18.81 31.59 -15.52
C GLU A 402 19.36 32.59 -14.48
N GLY A 403 20.67 32.87 -14.53
CA GLY A 403 21.36 33.73 -13.57
C GLY A 403 22.08 33.02 -12.43
N SER A 404 21.98 31.67 -12.31
CA SER A 404 22.84 30.92 -11.39
C SER A 404 24.26 30.77 -11.97
N SER A 405 25.24 30.44 -11.10
CA SER A 405 26.69 30.35 -11.38
C SER A 405 27.13 29.36 -12.47
N SER A 406 26.28 29.04 -13.44
CA SER A 406 26.53 28.06 -14.51
C SER A 406 27.75 28.41 -15.37
N GLU A 407 27.92 29.72 -15.71
CA GLU A 407 29.02 30.19 -16.53
C GLU A 407 30.39 30.01 -15.81
N VAL A 408 30.44 30.29 -14.51
CA VAL A 408 31.63 30.08 -13.69
C VAL A 408 31.97 28.59 -13.57
N SER A 409 30.96 27.72 -13.47
CA SER A 409 31.17 26.27 -13.40
C SER A 409 31.72 25.72 -14.73
N ILE A 410 31.20 26.16 -15.84
CA ILE A 410 31.70 25.81 -17.18
C ILE A 410 33.15 26.28 -17.35
N GLN A 411 33.45 27.52 -16.98
CA GLN A 411 34.82 28.06 -17.05
C GLN A 411 35.77 27.26 -16.15
N ASN A 412 35.35 26.84 -14.96
CA ASN A 412 36.17 26.01 -14.08
C ASN A 412 36.40 24.62 -14.66
N PHE A 413 35.42 24.04 -15.34
CA PHE A 413 35.60 22.76 -16.03
C PHE A 413 36.58 22.90 -17.20
N HIS A 414 36.45 23.93 -18.04
CA HIS A 414 37.43 24.23 -19.08
C HIS A 414 38.84 24.43 -18.52
N ARG A 415 38.96 25.13 -17.40
CA ARG A 415 40.23 25.33 -16.69
C ARG A 415 40.85 24.02 -16.20
N LEU A 416 40.01 23.10 -15.68
CA LEU A 416 40.45 21.76 -15.29
C LEU A 416 41.01 20.99 -16.49
N ILE A 417 40.29 20.92 -17.60
CA ILE A 417 40.74 20.24 -18.82
C ILE A 417 42.02 20.83 -19.34
N TRP A 418 42.09 22.15 -19.35
CA TRP A 418 43.29 22.90 -19.80
C TRP A 418 44.52 22.54 -18.95
N ASN A 419 44.38 22.54 -17.65
CA ASN A 419 45.45 22.15 -16.73
C ASN A 419 45.86 20.69 -16.89
N LEU A 420 44.92 19.80 -17.09
CA LEU A 420 45.21 18.38 -17.35
C LEU A 420 46.01 18.18 -18.64
N CYS A 421 45.82 19.03 -19.62
CA CYS A 421 46.50 18.98 -20.90
C CYS A 421 47.75 19.90 -20.96
N ASN A 422 48.28 20.36 -19.85
CA ASN A 422 49.47 21.24 -19.79
C ASN A 422 49.34 22.50 -20.65
N GLU A 423 48.11 23.04 -20.76
CA GLU A 423 47.75 24.18 -21.59
C GLU A 423 47.97 23.99 -23.11
N GLU A 424 48.17 22.75 -23.57
CA GLU A 424 48.23 22.42 -24.99
C GLU A 424 46.82 22.47 -25.61
N LEU A 425 46.59 23.43 -26.52
CA LEU A 425 45.29 23.70 -27.14
C LEU A 425 44.69 22.46 -27.82
N ASP A 426 45.47 21.83 -28.68
CA ASP A 426 45.02 20.70 -29.50
C ASP A 426 44.66 19.49 -28.62
N MET A 427 45.43 19.25 -27.55
CA MET A 427 45.18 18.17 -26.62
C MET A 427 43.96 18.45 -25.73
N GLY A 428 43.80 19.70 -25.28
CA GLY A 428 42.61 20.12 -24.51
C GLY A 428 41.34 19.99 -25.34
N ASP A 429 41.36 20.43 -26.59
CA ASP A 429 40.25 20.29 -27.51
C ASP A 429 39.92 18.84 -27.85
N TYR A 430 40.96 18.02 -28.05
CA TYR A 430 40.78 16.56 -28.20
C TYR A 430 40.10 15.92 -26.99
N LEU A 431 40.57 16.18 -25.77
CA LEU A 431 40.01 15.62 -24.57
C LEU A 431 38.55 16.09 -24.38
N MET A 432 38.25 17.37 -24.61
CA MET A 432 36.88 17.89 -24.56
C MET A 432 35.95 17.16 -25.54
N LYS A 433 36.38 17.01 -26.80
CA LYS A 433 35.62 16.28 -27.84
C LYS A 433 35.44 14.81 -27.47
N TYR A 434 36.46 14.17 -26.90
CA TYR A 434 36.38 12.79 -26.43
C TYR A 434 35.36 12.62 -25.31
N LEU A 435 35.36 13.52 -24.32
CA LEU A 435 34.39 13.53 -23.24
C LEU A 435 32.96 13.83 -23.78
N ALA A 436 32.80 14.81 -24.67
CA ALA A 436 31.51 15.11 -25.28
C ALA A 436 30.95 13.90 -26.06
N HIS A 437 31.80 13.19 -26.80
CA HIS A 437 31.42 11.97 -27.52
C HIS A 437 30.87 10.88 -26.61
N MET A 438 31.38 10.75 -25.37
CA MET A 438 30.86 9.76 -24.41
C MET A 438 29.41 9.99 -24.01
N PHE A 439 28.96 11.26 -23.98
CA PHE A 439 27.58 11.63 -23.66
C PHE A 439 26.68 11.66 -24.89
N GLN A 440 27.19 12.07 -26.04
CA GLN A 440 26.40 12.21 -27.26
C GLN A 440 26.25 10.88 -28.01
N TYR A 441 27.29 10.05 -28.00
CA TYR A 441 27.35 8.76 -28.68
C TYR A 441 27.85 7.67 -27.72
N PRO A 442 27.10 7.39 -26.65
CA PRO A 442 27.54 6.43 -25.61
C PRO A 442 27.67 5.00 -26.16
N ASP A 443 26.96 4.65 -27.20
CA ASP A 443 26.95 3.36 -27.91
C ASP A 443 28.10 3.20 -28.93
N GLU A 444 28.90 4.25 -29.17
CA GLU A 444 30.03 4.19 -30.08
C GLU A 444 31.35 4.00 -29.34
N MET A 445 32.11 2.98 -29.69
CA MET A 445 33.47 2.73 -29.18
C MET A 445 34.50 3.52 -29.95
N THR A 446 35.34 4.25 -29.23
CA THR A 446 36.45 5.04 -29.84
C THR A 446 37.72 4.23 -30.01
N GLU A 447 37.81 3.05 -29.41
CA GLU A 447 39.01 2.19 -29.33
C GLU A 447 40.24 2.94 -28.75
N LYS A 448 40.04 4.02 -28.02
CA LYS A 448 41.11 4.80 -27.39
C LYS A 448 41.14 4.63 -25.90
N ILE A 449 42.34 4.59 -25.34
CA ILE A 449 42.63 4.53 -23.91
C ILE A 449 43.27 5.86 -23.53
N ILE A 450 42.62 6.64 -22.69
CA ILE A 450 43.18 7.92 -22.22
C ILE A 450 44.10 7.66 -21.02
N VAL A 451 45.36 8.07 -21.14
CA VAL A 451 46.35 7.97 -20.07
C VAL A 451 46.63 9.38 -19.53
N LEU A 452 46.14 9.66 -18.34
CA LEU A 452 46.40 10.91 -17.62
C LEU A 452 47.62 10.72 -16.73
N ARG A 453 48.77 11.17 -17.23
CA ARG A 453 50.06 11.07 -16.53
C ARG A 453 50.38 12.42 -15.89
N SER A 454 50.44 12.45 -14.56
CA SER A 454 50.71 13.70 -13.86
C SER A 454 51.08 13.48 -12.42
N TRP A 455 51.68 14.48 -11.79
CA TRP A 455 51.90 14.53 -10.37
C TRP A 455 50.57 14.51 -9.56
N THR A 456 50.69 14.18 -8.28
CA THR A 456 49.54 14.23 -7.36
C THR A 456 48.99 15.66 -7.27
N GLY A 457 47.66 15.80 -7.27
CA GLY A 457 46.98 17.08 -7.10
C GLY A 457 46.71 17.86 -8.41
N CYS A 458 46.97 17.30 -9.59
CA CYS A 458 46.68 17.94 -10.88
C CYS A 458 45.22 17.90 -11.35
N GLY A 459 44.33 17.28 -10.57
CA GLY A 459 42.89 17.29 -10.89
C GLY A 459 42.35 16.02 -11.56
N LYS A 460 43.13 14.93 -11.70
CA LYS A 460 42.67 13.63 -12.25
C LYS A 460 41.44 13.10 -11.51
N ASP A 461 41.49 13.13 -10.19
CA ASP A 461 40.37 12.66 -9.34
C ASP A 461 39.14 13.59 -9.44
N THR A 462 39.37 14.88 -9.71
CA THR A 462 38.29 15.82 -9.93
C THR A 462 37.55 15.49 -11.23
N LEU A 463 38.28 15.13 -12.31
CA LEU A 463 37.67 14.75 -13.58
C LEU A 463 36.75 13.52 -13.41
N HIS A 464 37.22 12.42 -12.84
CA HIS A 464 36.38 11.25 -12.71
C HIS A 464 35.17 11.48 -11.75
N ARG A 465 35.32 12.32 -10.72
CA ARG A 465 34.20 12.71 -9.86
C ARG A 465 33.12 13.49 -10.63
N ILE A 466 33.52 14.45 -11.45
CA ILE A 466 32.58 15.21 -12.32
C ILE A 466 31.85 14.24 -13.26
N LEU A 467 32.58 13.34 -13.93
CA LEU A 467 31.96 12.39 -14.85
C LEU A 467 31.01 11.42 -14.11
N THR A 468 31.37 11.00 -12.90
CA THR A 468 30.50 10.17 -12.05
C THR A 468 29.21 10.91 -11.68
N GLU A 469 29.30 12.19 -11.33
CA GLU A 469 28.12 13.01 -11.02
C GLU A 469 27.20 13.22 -12.25
N LEU A 470 27.80 13.41 -13.43
CA LEU A 470 27.01 13.64 -14.65
C LEU A 470 26.40 12.35 -15.22
N MET A 471 27.14 11.25 -15.23
CA MET A 471 26.68 9.96 -15.76
C MET A 471 25.86 9.17 -14.76
N GLY A 472 26.16 9.31 -13.47
CA GLY A 472 25.69 8.46 -12.38
C GLY A 472 26.70 7.34 -12.04
N PHE A 473 26.77 6.95 -10.77
CA PHE A 473 27.68 5.92 -10.25
C PHE A 473 27.55 4.57 -10.98
N LYS A 474 26.38 4.26 -11.46
CA LYS A 474 26.10 3.03 -12.21
C LYS A 474 26.96 2.91 -13.47
N HIS A 475 27.26 4.01 -14.14
CA HIS A 475 27.93 4.04 -15.45
C HIS A 475 29.42 4.34 -15.39
N VAL A 476 29.98 4.55 -14.20
CA VAL A 476 31.41 4.81 -13.99
C VAL A 476 31.99 3.76 -13.06
N GLY A 477 33.05 3.06 -13.50
CA GLY A 477 33.85 2.16 -12.69
C GLY A 477 35.14 2.86 -12.25
N ILE A 478 35.52 2.71 -10.97
CA ILE A 478 36.76 3.31 -10.44
C ILE A 478 37.44 2.25 -9.59
N THR A 479 38.69 1.91 -9.93
CA THR A 479 39.49 0.96 -9.16
C THR A 479 40.97 1.26 -9.25
N GLY A 480 41.73 0.90 -8.21
CA GLY A 480 43.18 0.83 -8.23
C GLY A 480 43.72 -0.56 -8.55
N ASP A 481 42.83 -1.57 -8.67
CA ASP A 481 43.22 -2.96 -8.90
C ASP A 481 42.84 -3.40 -10.31
N PRO A 482 43.82 -3.60 -11.23
CA PRO A 482 43.56 -4.04 -12.60
C PRO A 482 42.89 -5.42 -12.69
N ASP A 483 43.04 -6.29 -11.69
CA ASP A 483 42.38 -7.60 -11.68
C ASP A 483 40.86 -7.50 -11.56
N GLN A 484 40.34 -6.43 -11.00
CA GLN A 484 38.90 -6.19 -10.96
C GLN A 484 38.30 -5.89 -12.36
N VAL A 485 39.14 -5.46 -13.32
CA VAL A 485 38.72 -5.21 -14.72
C VAL A 485 39.10 -6.40 -15.61
N PHE A 486 40.33 -6.92 -15.48
CA PHE A 486 40.92 -7.89 -16.40
C PHE A 486 41.06 -9.30 -15.82
N GLY A 487 40.67 -9.51 -14.56
CA GLY A 487 40.73 -10.79 -13.86
C GLY A 487 39.47 -11.65 -14.07
N ASN A 488 39.37 -12.70 -13.26
CA ASN A 488 38.28 -13.66 -13.36
C ASN A 488 36.93 -13.10 -12.86
N PHE A 489 36.95 -12.20 -11.91
CA PHE A 489 35.76 -11.54 -11.36
C PHE A 489 35.83 -10.05 -11.70
N ASN A 490 35.02 -9.64 -12.64
CA ASN A 490 35.08 -8.32 -13.25
C ASN A 490 33.73 -7.57 -13.20
N GLU A 491 33.00 -7.73 -12.12
CA GLU A 491 31.68 -7.08 -11.92
C GLU A 491 31.74 -5.54 -12.04
N ILE A 492 32.91 -4.95 -11.79
CA ILE A 492 33.14 -3.51 -11.99
C ILE A 492 32.95 -3.07 -13.46
N CYS A 493 32.98 -4.01 -14.41
CA CYS A 493 32.78 -3.72 -15.84
C CYS A 493 31.31 -3.72 -16.24
N ASP A 494 30.41 -4.15 -15.35
CA ASP A 494 28.98 -4.26 -15.65
C ASP A 494 28.36 -2.88 -15.88
N SER A 495 27.71 -2.69 -17.01
CA SER A 495 26.93 -1.49 -17.38
C SER A 495 27.74 -0.18 -17.32
N LYS A 496 29.01 -0.21 -17.73
CA LYS A 496 29.93 0.95 -17.68
C LYS A 496 30.10 1.65 -19.03
N ILE A 497 30.18 2.98 -18.95
CA ILE A 497 30.58 3.88 -20.04
C ILE A 497 32.00 4.38 -19.86
N ALA A 498 32.46 4.53 -18.61
CA ALA A 498 33.84 4.88 -18.29
C ALA A 498 34.38 4.01 -17.17
N ILE A 499 35.64 3.56 -17.30
CA ILE A 499 36.35 2.85 -16.24
C ILE A 499 37.67 3.57 -15.99
N PHE A 500 37.88 3.99 -14.75
CA PHE A 500 39.11 4.62 -14.28
C PHE A 500 39.97 3.63 -13.53
N LEU A 501 41.16 3.38 -14.05
CA LEU A 501 42.25 2.65 -13.38
C LEU A 501 43.15 3.66 -12.70
N ASN A 502 43.02 3.81 -11.39
CA ASN A 502 43.79 4.76 -10.61
C ASN A 502 45.09 4.14 -10.14
N GLU A 503 46.15 4.96 -10.09
CA GLU A 503 47.48 4.59 -9.52
C GLU A 503 48.13 3.36 -10.16
N LEU A 504 47.90 3.16 -11.48
CA LEU A 504 48.50 2.04 -12.19
C LEU A 504 50.06 2.13 -12.12
N GLU A 505 50.67 1.12 -11.47
CA GLU A 505 52.11 1.01 -11.41
C GLU A 505 52.70 0.50 -12.73
N GLY A 506 53.95 0.85 -13.04
CA GLY A 506 54.60 0.47 -14.30
C GLY A 506 54.63 -1.03 -14.56
N LYS A 507 54.78 -1.87 -13.50
CA LYS A 507 54.73 -3.33 -13.59
C LYS A 507 53.37 -3.83 -14.08
N ASP A 508 52.32 -3.29 -13.49
CA ASP A 508 50.94 -3.67 -13.82
C ASP A 508 50.52 -3.15 -15.19
N GLY A 509 50.94 -1.94 -15.53
CA GLY A 509 50.72 -1.36 -16.85
C GLY A 509 51.31 -2.24 -17.95
N ILE A 510 52.50 -2.79 -17.78
CA ILE A 510 53.13 -3.70 -18.74
C ILE A 510 52.42 -5.07 -18.74
N ALA A 511 52.10 -5.61 -17.55
CA ALA A 511 51.47 -6.94 -17.43
C ALA A 511 50.06 -6.99 -18.06
N TYR A 512 49.29 -5.90 -17.92
CA TYR A 512 47.91 -5.85 -18.44
C TYR A 512 47.76 -5.15 -19.79
N GLN A 513 48.83 -4.67 -20.40
CA GLN A 513 48.78 -3.84 -21.63
C GLN A 513 48.02 -4.51 -22.78
N GLU A 514 48.28 -5.78 -23.07
CA GLU A 514 47.57 -6.52 -24.11
C GLU A 514 46.10 -6.74 -23.76
N LYS A 515 45.77 -6.98 -22.48
CA LYS A 515 44.39 -7.07 -22.01
C LYS A 515 43.66 -5.71 -22.17
N MET A 516 44.30 -4.60 -21.87
CA MET A 516 43.75 -3.26 -22.07
C MET A 516 43.46 -2.99 -23.55
N LYS A 517 44.40 -3.32 -24.44
CA LYS A 517 44.22 -3.17 -25.90
C LYS A 517 43.06 -4.03 -26.42
N HIS A 518 42.97 -5.27 -25.95
CA HIS A 518 41.88 -6.17 -26.28
C HIS A 518 40.54 -5.61 -25.76
N TYR A 519 40.49 -5.19 -24.50
CA TYR A 519 39.27 -4.64 -23.87
C TYR A 519 38.77 -3.38 -24.62
N ALA A 520 39.66 -2.47 -25.01
CA ALA A 520 39.30 -1.25 -25.69
C ALA A 520 38.75 -1.47 -27.11
N SER A 521 39.02 -2.63 -27.73
CA SER A 521 38.53 -2.96 -29.07
C SER A 521 37.49 -4.11 -29.09
N ALA A 522 37.24 -4.75 -27.94
CA ALA A 522 36.28 -5.83 -27.86
C ALA A 522 34.85 -5.29 -27.92
N LYS A 523 34.04 -5.80 -28.84
CA LYS A 523 32.62 -5.41 -28.96
C LYS A 523 31.76 -5.98 -27.82
N LYS A 524 32.21 -7.09 -27.20
CA LYS A 524 31.53 -7.74 -26.08
C LYS A 524 32.49 -8.03 -24.96
N VAL A 525 32.00 -7.97 -23.75
CA VAL A 525 32.73 -8.34 -22.54
C VAL A 525 31.91 -9.36 -21.76
N ARG A 526 32.59 -10.37 -21.24
CA ARG A 526 31.99 -11.35 -20.35
C ARG A 526 32.04 -10.80 -18.92
N ILE A 527 30.87 -10.57 -18.34
CA ILE A 527 30.73 -10.15 -16.95
C ILE A 527 30.60 -11.40 -16.07
N ASN A 528 31.45 -11.51 -15.06
CA ASN A 528 31.50 -12.62 -14.12
C ASN A 528 31.50 -12.07 -12.70
N ALA A 529 30.30 -11.84 -12.15
CA ALA A 529 30.10 -11.46 -10.76
C ALA A 529 30.03 -12.69 -9.85
N LYS A 530 30.50 -12.57 -8.60
CA LYS A 530 30.43 -13.66 -7.61
C LYS A 530 28.96 -14.08 -7.40
N TYR A 531 28.74 -15.38 -7.38
CA TYR A 531 27.42 -16.01 -7.13
C TYR A 531 26.38 -15.83 -8.25
N ASN A 532 26.70 -15.14 -9.34
CA ASN A 532 25.83 -14.96 -10.50
C ASN A 532 26.25 -15.87 -11.65
N LYS A 533 25.33 -16.17 -12.57
CA LYS A 533 25.69 -16.79 -13.83
C LYS A 533 26.43 -15.76 -14.69
N PRO A 534 27.61 -16.14 -15.24
CA PRO A 534 28.29 -15.25 -16.19
C PRO A 534 27.40 -14.90 -17.37
N MET A 535 27.46 -13.64 -17.78
CA MET A 535 26.70 -13.13 -18.93
C MET A 535 27.61 -12.38 -19.91
N GLU A 536 27.28 -12.40 -21.17
CA GLU A 536 27.90 -11.53 -22.18
C GLU A 536 27.11 -10.25 -22.28
N GLN A 537 27.83 -9.14 -22.37
CA GLN A 537 27.28 -7.79 -22.49
C GLN A 537 28.03 -7.05 -23.61
N ASN A 538 27.35 -6.17 -24.34
CA ASN A 538 28.02 -5.25 -25.24
C ASN A 538 28.95 -4.33 -24.45
N ASN A 539 30.13 -4.06 -25.01
CA ASN A 539 31.15 -3.23 -24.38
C ASN A 539 31.13 -1.81 -24.94
N TYR A 540 30.81 -0.87 -24.08
CA TYR A 540 30.83 0.56 -24.41
C TYR A 540 31.77 1.35 -23.49
N ALA A 541 32.47 0.66 -22.61
CA ALA A 541 33.32 1.27 -21.59
C ALA A 541 34.63 1.82 -22.17
N ARG A 542 34.87 3.08 -21.97
CA ARG A 542 36.12 3.76 -22.29
C ARG A 542 37.07 3.73 -21.13
N LEU A 543 38.32 3.29 -21.35
CA LEU A 543 39.32 3.17 -20.31
C LEU A 543 40.08 4.51 -20.13
N PHE A 544 40.17 4.91 -18.87
CA PHE A 544 41.03 5.99 -18.40
C PHE A 544 42.07 5.43 -17.43
N ILE A 545 43.31 5.74 -17.63
CA ILE A 545 44.41 5.34 -16.76
C ILE A 545 44.97 6.59 -16.10
N ASN A 546 44.92 6.60 -14.77
CA ASN A 546 45.51 7.66 -13.96
C ASN A 546 46.81 7.16 -13.37
N SER A 547 47.96 7.76 -13.70
CA SER A 547 49.25 7.38 -13.14
C SER A 547 50.08 8.58 -12.77
N ASN A 548 50.91 8.39 -11.75
CA ASN A 548 51.93 9.36 -11.34
C ASN A 548 53.34 8.95 -11.82
N GLN A 549 53.45 7.83 -12.56
CA GLN A 549 54.73 7.27 -12.98
C GLN A 549 54.99 7.45 -14.47
N ASP A 550 56.23 7.80 -14.82
CA ASP A 550 56.71 7.71 -16.18
C ASP A 550 56.91 6.22 -16.54
N GLY A 551 56.30 5.78 -17.64
CA GLY A 551 56.39 4.37 -18.05
C GLY A 551 55.30 3.47 -17.49
N CYS A 552 54.17 4.02 -17.04
CA CYS A 552 52.96 3.28 -16.64
C CYS A 552 52.39 2.40 -17.76
N VAL A 553 52.71 2.65 -19.02
CA VAL A 553 52.41 1.83 -20.20
C VAL A 553 53.67 1.76 -21.08
N ASN A 554 53.95 0.58 -21.62
CA ASN A 554 55.08 0.38 -22.54
C ASN A 554 54.62 0.58 -24.01
N LEU A 555 54.83 1.76 -24.50
CA LEU A 555 54.37 2.12 -25.88
C LEU A 555 55.30 1.52 -26.93
N GLN A 556 54.75 0.77 -27.86
CA GLN A 556 55.41 0.42 -29.10
C GLN A 556 55.31 1.56 -30.09
N VAL A 557 56.31 1.72 -30.92
CA VAL A 557 56.26 2.67 -32.05
C VAL A 557 55.04 2.31 -32.91
N HIS A 558 54.12 3.26 -33.12
CA HIS A 558 52.86 3.12 -33.86
C HIS A 558 51.68 2.55 -33.09
N ASP A 559 51.70 2.45 -31.76
CA ASP A 559 50.49 2.07 -31.02
C ASP A 559 49.49 3.23 -31.01
N ARG A 560 48.39 3.06 -31.77
CA ARG A 560 47.36 4.08 -31.99
C ARG A 560 46.25 4.10 -30.93
N ARG A 561 46.25 3.16 -29.96
CA ARG A 561 45.20 3.07 -28.98
C ARG A 561 45.40 3.98 -27.78
N PHE A 562 46.63 4.15 -27.34
CA PHE A 562 46.92 4.98 -26.19
C PHE A 562 47.05 6.45 -26.55
N VAL A 563 46.32 7.31 -25.87
CA VAL A 563 46.44 8.75 -25.92
C VAL A 563 47.02 9.22 -24.61
N ILE A 564 48.28 9.64 -24.61
CA ILE A 564 48.97 10.06 -23.39
C ILE A 564 48.85 11.56 -23.24
N ILE A 565 48.29 11.96 -22.11
CA ILE A 565 48.12 13.36 -21.72
C ILE A 565 49.03 13.61 -20.51
N ASN A 566 50.01 14.49 -20.71
CA ASN A 566 50.95 14.88 -19.64
C ASN A 566 50.46 16.19 -19.01
N SER A 567 50.01 16.12 -17.77
CA SER A 567 49.51 17.31 -17.08
C SER A 567 50.64 18.23 -16.61
N GLY A 568 50.39 19.50 -16.67
CA GLY A 568 51.36 20.52 -16.22
C GLY A 568 51.45 20.65 -14.71
N PHE A 569 52.55 21.23 -14.24
CA PHE A 569 52.86 21.45 -12.83
C PHE A 569 52.08 22.59 -12.16
N LYS A 570 51.29 23.39 -12.91
CA LYS A 570 50.80 24.69 -12.44
C LYS A 570 49.79 24.67 -11.31
N LEU A 571 48.99 23.59 -11.13
CA LEU A 571 48.10 23.47 -9.98
C LEU A 571 48.84 23.20 -8.67
N VAL A 572 50.00 22.57 -8.73
CA VAL A 572 50.81 22.25 -7.56
C VAL A 572 51.59 23.46 -7.02
N GLN A 573 51.99 24.37 -7.89
CA GLN A 573 52.81 25.56 -7.52
C GLN A 573 51.99 26.65 -6.79
N ASN A 574 50.66 26.68 -6.94
CA ASN A 574 49.79 27.64 -6.26
C ASN A 574 49.37 27.23 -4.85
N THR A 575 49.89 26.10 -4.30
CA THR A 575 49.57 25.62 -2.97
C THR A 575 50.33 26.33 -1.82
N SER A 576 51.15 27.34 -2.09
CA SER A 576 51.70 28.24 -1.06
C SER A 576 50.60 29.10 -0.37
N ASN A 577 49.41 29.20 -0.92
CA ASN A 577 48.22 29.75 -0.27
C ASN A 577 47.21 28.65 0.08
N LYS A 578 47.54 27.88 1.11
CA LYS A 578 46.71 26.80 1.69
C LYS A 578 45.26 27.23 2.11
N GLN A 579 44.95 28.51 2.11
CA GLN A 579 43.61 29.02 2.48
C GLN A 579 42.67 29.24 1.28
N GLN A 580 43.17 29.38 0.04
CA GLN A 580 42.27 29.56 -1.12
C GLN A 580 41.92 28.26 -1.87
N SER A 581 42.63 27.16 -1.64
CA SER A 581 42.33 25.87 -2.30
C SER A 581 41.28 25.04 -1.60
N ARG A 582 40.64 25.54 -0.52
CA ARG A 582 39.57 24.89 0.26
C ARG A 582 38.22 25.59 0.12
N ALA A 583 38.01 26.41 -0.90
CA ALA A 583 36.64 26.79 -1.23
C ALA A 583 35.92 25.51 -1.66
N PRO A 584 34.84 25.08 -0.97
CA PRO A 584 34.05 23.97 -1.45
C PRO A 584 33.52 24.37 -2.82
N VAL A 585 33.82 23.57 -3.84
CA VAL A 585 33.08 23.64 -5.09
C VAL A 585 31.66 23.29 -4.71
N SER A 586 30.81 24.29 -4.53
CA SER A 586 29.39 24.07 -4.33
C SER A 586 28.87 23.50 -5.64
N TYR A 587 28.55 22.21 -5.60
CA TYR A 587 27.80 21.55 -6.65
C TYR A 587 26.32 21.98 -6.50
N THR A 588 25.94 23.04 -7.13
CA THR A 588 24.53 23.38 -7.37
C THR A 588 24.23 23.19 -8.84
#